data_78e1476c1d9ff636d5f2250fc532beb3
#
_entry.id   78e1476c1d9ff636d5f2250fc532beb3
#
_cell.length_a   1.000
_cell.length_b   1.000
_cell.length_c   1.000
_cell.angle_alpha   90.00
_cell.angle_beta   90.00
_cell.angle_gamma   90.00
#
_symmetry.space_group_name_H-M   'P 1'
#
loop_
_entity.id
_entity.type
_entity.pdbx_description
1 polymer ?
#
loop_
_entity_poly.entity_id
_entity_poly.type
_entity_poly.pdbx_seq_one_letter_code
_entity_poly.pdbx_strand_id
1 'polypeptide(L)'
;MEITIKSLDTIHEATKEFVKGMGDGKVFAFYGKMGAGKTTFIKALCEVLGVEDVITSPTFAIINEYTDGNGDPIYHFDFYRIKKLEEVYDMGYEDYFYSGNLCLLEWPELIEEILPENVIKVTIEEQPDGTRKLSC
;
A
#
# COMPACT_ATOMS: atom_id res chain seq x y z
N MET A 1 -11.72 -3.95 10.38
CA MET A 1 -11.66 -5.11 9.46
C MET A 1 -10.45 -5.94 9.81
N GLU A 2 -10.61 -7.24 9.90
CA GLU A 2 -9.52 -8.18 10.06
C GLU A 2 -9.60 -9.25 9.00
N ILE A 3 -8.47 -9.52 8.35
CA ILE A 3 -8.38 -10.53 7.31
C ILE A 3 -7.16 -11.41 7.60
N THR A 4 -7.35 -12.74 7.53
CA THR A 4 -6.25 -13.69 7.68
C THR A 4 -5.81 -14.17 6.32
N ILE A 5 -4.51 -14.00 6.02
CA ILE A 5 -3.89 -14.53 4.81
C ILE A 5 -3.20 -15.83 5.20
N LYS A 6 -3.78 -16.95 4.80
CA LYS A 6 -3.30 -18.27 5.20
C LYS A 6 -2.02 -18.67 4.47
N SER A 7 -1.89 -18.30 3.21
CA SER A 7 -0.74 -18.62 2.38
C SER A 7 -0.70 -17.72 1.14
N LEU A 8 0.39 -17.80 0.37
CA LEU A 8 0.48 -17.08 -0.90
C LEU A 8 -0.59 -17.57 -1.90
N ASP A 9 -1.00 -18.83 -1.80
CA ASP A 9 -2.03 -19.38 -2.70
C ASP A 9 -3.40 -18.74 -2.48
N THR A 10 -3.67 -18.22 -1.29
CA THR A 10 -4.96 -17.62 -0.93
C THR A 10 -4.92 -16.10 -0.85
N ILE A 11 -3.78 -15.49 -1.19
CA ILE A 11 -3.62 -14.05 -1.02
C ILE A 11 -4.58 -13.23 -1.89
N HIS A 12 -4.90 -13.69 -3.09
CA HIS A 12 -5.83 -12.97 -3.97
C HIS A 12 -7.25 -12.96 -3.42
N GLU A 13 -7.67 -14.04 -2.77
CA GLU A 13 -8.98 -14.10 -2.12
C GLU A 13 -9.06 -13.13 -0.93
N ALA A 14 -8.01 -13.09 -0.12
CA ALA A 14 -7.90 -12.15 0.98
C ALA A 14 -7.91 -10.70 0.47
N THR A 15 -7.24 -10.46 -0.65
CA THR A 15 -7.18 -9.14 -1.27
C THR A 15 -8.53 -8.71 -1.81
N LYS A 16 -9.29 -9.63 -2.40
CA LYS A 16 -10.67 -9.34 -2.86
C LYS A 16 -11.57 -8.95 -1.69
N GLU A 17 -11.41 -9.61 -0.56
CA GLU A 17 -12.14 -9.26 0.66
C GLU A 17 -11.76 -7.87 1.14
N PHE A 18 -10.47 -7.53 1.09
CA PHE A 18 -9.98 -6.20 1.43
C PHE A 18 -10.60 -5.13 0.51
N VAL A 19 -10.64 -5.38 -0.79
CA VAL A 19 -11.21 -4.44 -1.77
C VAL A 19 -12.68 -4.17 -1.45
N LYS A 20 -13.44 -5.18 -1.07
CA LYS A 20 -14.85 -5.01 -0.68
C LYS A 20 -15.00 -4.08 0.53
N GLY A 21 -14.04 -4.10 1.43
CA GLY A 21 -14.06 -3.29 2.64
C GLY A 21 -13.38 -1.93 2.52
N MET A 22 -12.75 -1.62 1.39
CA MET A 22 -12.06 -0.34 1.20
C MET A 22 -12.99 0.87 1.24
N GLY A 23 -14.22 0.71 0.78
CA GLY A 23 -15.16 1.83 0.67
C GLY A 23 -14.61 2.91 -0.25
N ASP A 24 -14.77 4.17 0.16
CA ASP A 24 -14.31 5.34 -0.60
C ASP A 24 -12.89 5.77 -0.24
N GLY A 25 -12.18 4.99 0.57
CA GLY A 25 -10.82 5.29 0.98
C GLY A 25 -9.86 5.35 -0.21
N LYS A 26 -8.94 6.30 -0.18
CA LYS A 26 -7.99 6.52 -1.28
C LYS A 26 -6.53 6.45 -0.84
N VAL A 27 -6.22 6.78 0.40
CA VAL A 27 -4.84 6.75 0.90
C VAL A 27 -4.73 5.68 1.98
N PHE A 28 -3.93 4.65 1.70
CA PHE A 28 -3.73 3.52 2.60
C PHE A 28 -2.27 3.45 3.02
N ALA A 29 -2.02 3.52 4.32
CA ALA A 29 -0.68 3.44 4.89
C ALA A 29 -0.48 2.05 5.49
N PHE A 30 0.49 1.30 4.96
CA PHE A 30 0.75 -0.08 5.35
C PHE A 30 1.87 -0.16 6.37
N TYR A 31 1.54 -0.63 7.57
CA TYR A 31 2.46 -0.81 8.67
C TYR A 31 2.78 -2.29 8.83
N GLY A 32 3.99 -2.60 9.22
CA GLY A 32 4.44 -3.95 9.46
C GLY A 32 5.93 -4.04 9.42
N LYS A 33 6.50 -5.03 10.10
CA LYS A 33 7.94 -5.25 10.12
C LYS A 33 8.44 -5.67 8.73
N MET A 34 9.75 -5.50 8.51
CA MET A 34 10.41 -6.01 7.32
C MET A 34 10.08 -7.51 7.19
N GLY A 35 9.66 -7.93 6.01
CA GLY A 35 9.28 -9.34 5.77
C GLY A 35 7.86 -9.70 6.19
N ALA A 36 7.07 -8.76 6.71
CA ALA A 36 5.67 -9.05 7.09
C ALA A 36 4.75 -9.30 5.90
N GLY A 37 5.18 -8.95 4.69
CA GLY A 37 4.41 -9.20 3.47
C GLY A 37 3.70 -7.97 2.91
N LYS A 38 4.10 -6.76 3.28
CA LYS A 38 3.48 -5.52 2.80
C LYS A 38 3.54 -5.40 1.28
N THR A 39 4.72 -5.54 0.70
CA THR A 39 4.90 -5.45 -0.76
C THR A 39 4.15 -6.57 -1.47
N THR A 40 4.19 -7.78 -0.92
CA THR A 40 3.48 -8.93 -1.49
C THR A 40 1.97 -8.69 -1.51
N PHE A 41 1.42 -8.12 -0.44
CA PHE A 41 0.01 -7.79 -0.37
C PHE A 41 -0.36 -6.67 -1.35
N ILE A 42 0.45 -5.63 -1.44
CA ILE A 42 0.24 -4.51 -2.38
C ILE A 42 0.25 -5.02 -3.82
N LYS A 43 1.17 -5.92 -4.14
CA LYS A 43 1.23 -6.55 -5.45
C LYS A 43 -0.06 -7.30 -5.77
N ALA A 44 -0.55 -8.11 -4.84
CA ALA A 44 -1.79 -8.84 -5.02
C ALA A 44 -2.99 -7.89 -5.16
N LEU A 45 -3.01 -6.81 -4.39
CA LEU A 45 -4.05 -5.79 -4.46
C LEU A 45 -4.08 -5.14 -5.86
N CYS A 46 -2.94 -4.75 -6.37
CA CYS A 46 -2.85 -4.16 -7.71
C CYS A 46 -3.31 -5.15 -8.79
N GLU A 47 -2.93 -6.43 -8.67
CA GLU A 47 -3.36 -7.47 -9.61
C GLU A 47 -4.89 -7.63 -9.58
N VAL A 48 -5.50 -7.63 -8.40
CA VAL A 48 -6.95 -7.73 -8.25
C VAL A 48 -7.67 -6.50 -8.84
N LEU A 49 -7.03 -5.33 -8.75
CA LEU A 49 -7.58 -4.09 -9.31
C LEU A 49 -7.35 -3.97 -10.83
N GLY A 50 -6.73 -4.95 -11.46
CA GLY A 50 -6.58 -5.02 -12.90
C GLY A 50 -5.32 -4.38 -13.45
N VAL A 51 -4.29 -4.19 -12.62
CA VAL A 51 -2.99 -3.68 -13.09
C VAL A 51 -2.30 -4.77 -13.89
N GLU A 52 -1.91 -4.45 -15.14
CA GLU A 52 -1.17 -5.37 -16.01
C GLU A 52 0.34 -5.11 -15.99
N ASP A 53 0.75 -3.98 -15.42
CA ASP A 53 2.16 -3.61 -15.31
C ASP A 53 2.91 -4.57 -14.36
N VAL A 54 4.23 -4.62 -14.51
CA VAL A 54 5.08 -5.33 -13.55
C VAL A 54 5.11 -4.53 -12.26
N ILE A 55 4.63 -5.13 -11.19
CA ILE A 55 4.52 -4.46 -9.88
C ILE A 55 5.75 -4.79 -9.05
N THR A 56 6.52 -3.75 -8.71
CA THR A 56 7.73 -3.88 -7.89
C THR A 56 7.74 -2.76 -6.86
N SER A 57 8.48 -2.97 -5.76
CA SER A 57 8.75 -1.86 -4.84
C SER A 57 9.61 -0.84 -5.55
N PRO A 58 9.36 0.47 -5.36
CA PRO A 58 10.25 1.51 -5.87
C PRO A 58 11.68 1.31 -5.32
N THR A 59 12.66 1.15 -6.21
CA THR A 59 14.04 0.87 -5.80
C THR A 59 14.91 2.12 -5.83
N PHE A 60 14.76 2.93 -6.88
CA PHE A 60 15.55 4.13 -7.09
C PHE A 60 14.74 5.42 -6.96
N ALA A 61 13.42 5.29 -6.99
CA ALA A 61 12.49 6.40 -6.82
C ALA A 61 11.64 6.12 -5.58
N ILE A 62 11.01 7.16 -5.03
CA ILE A 62 10.10 7.02 -3.89
C ILE A 62 8.75 6.48 -4.35
N ILE A 63 8.38 6.70 -5.60
CA ILE A 63 7.04 6.39 -6.14
C ILE A 63 7.11 5.62 -7.44
N ASN A 64 6.19 4.65 -7.60
CA ASN A 64 5.85 4.04 -8.88
C ASN A 64 4.39 4.33 -9.18
N GLU A 65 4.07 4.52 -10.46
CA GLU A 65 2.71 4.71 -10.91
C GLU A 65 2.27 3.52 -11.76
N TYR A 66 1.09 2.97 -11.45
CA TYR A 66 0.47 1.90 -12.22
C TYR A 66 -0.89 2.38 -12.74
N THR A 67 -1.44 1.68 -13.72
CA THR A 67 -2.79 1.93 -14.24
C THR A 67 -3.66 0.72 -13.94
N ASP A 68 -4.81 0.93 -13.33
CA ASP A 68 -5.74 -0.15 -13.01
C ASP A 68 -6.59 -0.55 -14.22
N GLY A 69 -7.49 -1.53 -14.03
CA GLY A 69 -8.35 -2.02 -15.11
C GLY A 69 -9.35 -1.01 -15.65
N ASN A 70 -9.59 0.08 -14.92
CA ASN A 70 -10.48 1.16 -15.35
C ASN A 70 -9.74 2.33 -15.99
N GLY A 71 -8.43 2.25 -16.10
CA GLY A 71 -7.60 3.33 -16.64
C GLY A 71 -7.21 4.40 -15.62
N ASP A 72 -7.47 4.17 -14.34
CA ASP A 72 -7.14 5.12 -13.29
C ASP A 72 -5.74 4.84 -12.73
N PRO A 73 -4.99 5.90 -12.32
CA PRO A 73 -3.67 5.70 -11.75
C PRO A 73 -3.72 5.15 -10.34
N ILE A 74 -2.73 4.33 -10.00
CA ILE A 74 -2.45 3.88 -8.64
C ILE A 74 -1.04 4.32 -8.32
N TYR A 75 -0.86 5.04 -7.21
CA TYR A 75 0.45 5.52 -6.78
C TYR A 75 0.97 4.65 -5.65
N HIS A 76 2.11 4.00 -5.87
CA HIS A 76 2.76 3.12 -4.90
C HIS A 76 4.03 3.79 -4.38
N PHE A 77 4.03 4.16 -3.10
CA PHE A 77 5.14 4.84 -2.44
C PHE A 77 5.90 3.89 -1.53
N ASP A 78 7.22 4.06 -1.48
CA ASP A 78 8.06 3.38 -0.50
C ASP A 78 9.01 4.41 0.09
N PHE A 79 8.84 4.69 1.38
CA PHE A 79 9.62 5.71 2.08
C PHE A 79 10.80 5.12 2.87
N TYR A 80 11.08 3.83 2.71
CA TYR A 80 12.12 3.15 3.51
C TYR A 80 13.49 3.81 3.42
N ARG A 81 13.84 4.36 2.26
CA ARG A 81 15.18 4.91 2.01
C ARG A 81 15.26 6.42 2.13
N ILE A 82 14.20 7.10 2.47
CA ILE A 82 14.28 8.55 2.66
C ILE A 82 15.13 8.85 3.89
N LYS A 83 15.91 9.92 3.81
CA LYS A 83 16.77 10.38 4.90
C LYS A 83 16.22 11.63 5.55
N LYS A 84 15.50 12.44 4.78
CA LYS A 84 14.94 13.71 5.22
C LYS A 84 13.55 13.88 4.65
N LEU A 85 12.66 14.47 5.44
CA LEU A 85 11.28 14.73 5.03
C LEU A 85 11.21 15.69 3.83
N GLU A 86 12.21 16.54 3.65
CA GLU A 86 12.32 17.45 2.49
C GLU A 86 12.31 16.71 1.16
N GLU A 87 12.82 15.48 1.12
CA GLU A 87 12.78 14.67 -0.11
C GLU A 87 11.34 14.41 -0.56
N VAL A 88 10.42 14.26 0.41
CA VAL A 88 9.01 14.05 0.12
C VAL A 88 8.34 15.35 -0.31
N TYR A 89 8.69 16.46 0.33
CA TYR A 89 8.21 17.78 -0.08
C TYR A 89 8.65 18.11 -1.51
N ASP A 90 9.91 17.82 -1.84
CA ASP A 90 10.48 18.13 -3.14
C ASP A 90 9.82 17.35 -4.28
N MET A 91 9.28 16.18 -4.01
CA MET A 91 8.57 15.40 -5.03
C MET A 91 7.13 15.85 -5.26
N GLY A 92 6.60 16.76 -4.43
CA GLY A 92 5.24 17.24 -4.56
C GLY A 92 4.19 16.23 -4.09
N TYR A 93 4.39 15.63 -2.92
CA TYR A 93 3.51 14.57 -2.40
C TYR A 93 2.03 14.95 -2.37
N GLU A 94 1.73 16.24 -2.18
CA GLU A 94 0.35 16.73 -2.09
C GLU A 94 -0.43 16.48 -3.37
N ASP A 95 0.21 16.57 -4.52
CA ASP A 95 -0.43 16.32 -5.81
C ASP A 95 -0.91 14.88 -5.94
N TYR A 96 -0.28 13.96 -5.23
CA TYR A 96 -0.67 12.54 -5.22
C TYR A 96 -1.69 12.24 -4.12
N PHE A 97 -1.40 12.65 -2.88
CA PHE A 97 -2.24 12.32 -1.72
C PHE A 97 -3.64 12.94 -1.83
N TYR A 98 -3.76 14.09 -2.47
CA TYR A 98 -5.03 14.80 -2.62
C TYR A 98 -5.59 14.73 -4.04
N SER A 99 -5.07 13.82 -4.87
CA SER A 99 -5.51 13.66 -6.25
C SER A 99 -6.88 12.98 -6.41
N GLY A 100 -7.34 12.28 -5.37
CA GLY A 100 -8.53 11.44 -5.47
C GLY A 100 -8.25 10.05 -6.06
N ASN A 101 -6.99 9.75 -6.36
CA ASN A 101 -6.57 8.44 -6.85
C ASN A 101 -6.00 7.60 -5.71
N LEU A 102 -5.95 6.28 -5.91
CA LEU A 102 -5.47 5.36 -4.90
C LEU A 102 -3.98 5.53 -4.65
N CYS A 103 -3.61 5.72 -3.38
CA CYS A 103 -2.23 5.80 -2.94
C CYS A 103 -1.95 4.70 -1.94
N LEU A 104 -0.92 3.90 -2.19
CA LEU A 104 -0.51 2.78 -1.35
C LEU A 104 0.88 3.10 -0.81
N LEU A 105 0.99 3.28 0.52
CA LEU A 105 2.21 3.78 1.15
C LEU A 105 2.87 2.69 1.99
N GLU A 106 4.16 2.40 1.70
CA GLU A 106 5.00 1.54 2.52
C GLU A 106 5.94 2.39 3.37
N TRP A 107 6.22 1.95 4.58
CA TRP A 107 7.04 2.65 5.56
C TRP A 107 6.52 4.05 5.87
N PRO A 108 5.21 4.18 6.17
CA PRO A 108 4.63 5.49 6.46
C PRO A 108 5.12 6.09 7.77
N GLU A 109 5.76 5.30 8.63
CA GLU A 109 6.30 5.76 9.91
C GLU A 109 7.26 6.95 9.75
N LEU A 110 7.93 7.00 8.58
CA LEU A 110 8.90 8.06 8.32
C LEU A 110 8.26 9.38 7.89
N ILE A 111 6.97 9.38 7.60
CA ILE A 111 6.25 10.55 7.10
C ILE A 111 4.92 10.80 7.81
N GLU A 112 4.75 10.28 9.04
CA GLU A 112 3.46 10.37 9.74
C GLU A 112 2.94 11.79 9.89
N GLU A 113 3.82 12.77 10.07
CA GLU A 113 3.41 14.17 10.26
C GLU A 113 2.77 14.79 9.02
N ILE A 114 2.90 14.19 7.84
CA ILE A 114 2.29 14.71 6.60
C ILE A 114 1.20 13.81 6.04
N LEU A 115 0.83 12.73 6.74
CA LEU A 115 -0.28 11.87 6.31
C LEU A 115 -1.58 12.65 6.32
N PRO A 116 -2.47 12.46 5.31
CA PRO A 116 -3.76 13.14 5.31
C PRO A 116 -4.66 12.64 6.45
N GLU A 117 -5.61 13.47 6.88
CA GLU A 117 -6.52 13.12 7.99
C GLU A 117 -7.35 11.87 7.69
N ASN A 118 -7.70 11.66 6.43
CA ASN A 118 -8.52 10.53 6.00
C ASN A 118 -7.70 9.28 5.65
N VAL A 119 -6.42 9.23 6.02
CA VAL A 119 -5.59 8.07 5.77
C VAL A 119 -6.14 6.85 6.49
N ILE A 120 -6.14 5.70 5.80
CA ILE A 120 -6.53 4.43 6.40
C ILE A 120 -5.25 3.67 6.73
N LYS A 121 -5.05 3.39 8.01
CA LYS A 121 -3.86 2.67 8.50
C LYS A 121 -4.13 1.18 8.47
N VAL A 122 -3.30 0.44 7.75
CA VAL A 122 -3.40 -1.01 7.59
C VAL A 122 -2.18 -1.64 8.23
N THR A 123 -2.39 -2.58 9.13
CA THR A 123 -1.30 -3.31 9.78
C THR A 123 -1.26 -4.74 9.30
N ILE A 124 -0.08 -5.24 8.93
CA ILE A 124 0.14 -6.63 8.55
C ILE A 124 1.13 -7.24 9.51
N GLU A 125 0.74 -8.34 10.17
CA GLU A 125 1.57 -9.03 11.16
C GLU A 125 1.67 -10.52 10.84
N GLU A 126 2.89 -11.05 10.90
CA GLU A 126 3.10 -12.48 10.81
C GLU A 126 2.71 -13.14 12.14
N GLN A 127 1.91 -14.21 12.07
CA GLN A 127 1.47 -14.94 13.23
C GLN A 127 2.42 -16.11 13.51
N PRO A 128 2.40 -16.68 14.74
CA PRO A 128 3.28 -17.81 15.10
C PRO A 128 3.12 -19.02 14.20
N ASP A 129 1.95 -19.23 13.60
CA ASP A 129 1.67 -20.35 12.70
C ASP A 129 2.07 -20.08 11.24
N GLY A 130 2.69 -18.94 10.97
CA GLY A 130 3.12 -18.58 9.61
C GLY A 130 2.07 -17.85 8.78
N THR A 131 0.85 -17.71 9.27
CA THR A 131 -0.17 -16.92 8.59
C THR A 131 0.12 -15.42 8.77
N ARG A 132 -0.53 -14.58 7.99
CA ARG A 132 -0.47 -13.13 8.12
C ARG A 132 -1.84 -12.60 8.53
N LYS A 133 -1.84 -11.66 9.46
CA LYS A 133 -3.08 -10.99 9.90
C LYS A 133 -3.02 -9.54 9.46
N LEU A 134 -4.03 -9.14 8.69
CA LEU A 134 -4.20 -7.77 8.24
C LEU A 134 -5.35 -7.15 9.03
N SER A 135 -5.13 -5.95 9.57
CA SER A 135 -6.14 -5.21 10.33
C SER A 135 -6.18 -3.75 9.92
N CYS A 136 -7.36 -3.18 9.89
CA CYS A 136 -7.56 -1.75 9.66
C CYS A 136 -8.88 -1.24 10.25
#